data_8a0a597017ce94fa27f08950b0ad5eba
#
_entry.id   8a0a597017ce94fa27f08950b0ad5eba
#
_cell.length_a   1.000
_cell.length_b   1.000
_cell.length_c   1.000
_cell.angle_alpha   90.00
_cell.angle_beta   90.00
_cell.angle_gamma   90.00
#
_symmetry.space_group_name_H-M   'P 1'
#
loop_
_entity.id
_entity.type
_entity.pdbx_description
1 polymer ?
#
loop_
_entity_poly.entity_id
_entity_poly.type
_entity_poly.pdbx_seq_one_letter_code
_entity_poly.pdbx_strand_id
1 'polypeptide(L)'
;MTDDFSLIVAPATAENPRNTEGDIVVLRDGRLLLAWSDFYAGEMPDAAPARISAMLSNDGGRTWGERFTLQENIGGQNVMSVSFLRLHSGDLLFFFLQKNSDADLQALMRRSGDDGRTWSEPVMCTDGAGYYVVNNARVVQLASGRLVLPASRHADIHGEGGGAVSQAWLSDDEGRTWRRSESSIRLPLRGAMEPGVVELRDGRILMIIRTQLGQIYRSFSADQGATWTEAEPMGVRAPVAPSTITRIPSTGDLLLIWNDNWDPEHAGGGIRTPLVAALSADEGASWPRRRVLEDAPDRGFAYTSVTFDGDRVLLTYWVHEPTEAGHRLHLKFRSLAVGWFYGE
;
A
#
# COMPACT_ATOMS: atom_id res chain seq x y z
N MET A 1 1.72 26.86 -14.46
CA MET A 1 0.48 26.23 -13.95
C MET A 1 0.76 24.74 -13.95
N THR A 2 0.83 24.14 -12.79
CA THR A 2 0.98 22.70 -12.64
C THR A 2 -0.32 22.05 -13.06
N ASP A 3 -0.26 21.32 -14.16
CA ASP A 3 -1.42 20.67 -14.76
C ASP A 3 -1.74 19.38 -13.98
N ASP A 4 -2.58 19.51 -12.94
CA ASP A 4 -3.06 18.39 -12.14
C ASP A 4 -4.08 17.59 -12.95
N PHE A 5 -3.94 16.29 -12.98
CA PHE A 5 -4.81 15.43 -13.76
C PHE A 5 -5.01 14.05 -13.12
N SER A 6 -6.04 13.36 -13.58
CA SER A 6 -6.29 11.96 -13.21
C SER A 6 -6.93 11.20 -14.36
N LEU A 7 -6.73 9.89 -14.40
CA LEU A 7 -7.36 8.99 -15.36
C LEU A 7 -7.56 7.60 -14.75
N ILE A 8 -8.51 6.85 -15.29
CA ILE A 8 -8.60 5.42 -15.04
C ILE A 8 -7.53 4.74 -15.89
N VAL A 9 -6.45 4.31 -15.26
CA VAL A 9 -5.28 3.75 -15.95
C VAL A 9 -5.46 2.27 -16.29
N ALA A 10 -6.15 1.51 -15.44
CA ALA A 10 -6.55 0.13 -15.73
C ALA A 10 -8.07 0.00 -15.52
N PRO A 11 -8.88 0.18 -16.56
CA PRO A 11 -10.31 0.03 -16.48
C PRO A 11 -10.67 -1.45 -16.25
N ALA A 12 -11.63 -1.69 -15.36
CA ALA A 12 -12.19 -3.02 -15.17
C ALA A 12 -13.08 -3.40 -16.36
N THR A 13 -13.03 -4.66 -16.71
CA THR A 13 -13.83 -5.26 -17.78
C THR A 13 -14.61 -6.46 -17.23
N ALA A 14 -15.42 -7.11 -18.05
CA ALA A 14 -16.10 -8.35 -17.63
C ALA A 14 -15.09 -9.48 -17.35
N GLU A 15 -13.98 -9.53 -18.08
CA GLU A 15 -12.95 -10.56 -17.92
C GLU A 15 -11.93 -10.20 -16.83
N ASN A 16 -11.61 -8.90 -16.68
CA ASN A 16 -10.72 -8.37 -15.64
C ASN A 16 -11.50 -7.40 -14.74
N PRO A 17 -12.37 -7.90 -13.85
CA PRO A 17 -13.31 -7.06 -13.11
C PRO A 17 -12.67 -6.31 -11.96
N ARG A 18 -11.43 -6.66 -11.55
CA ARG A 18 -10.71 -6.07 -10.42
C ARG A 18 -9.27 -5.75 -10.79
N ASN A 19 -8.95 -4.44 -10.80
CA ASN A 19 -7.61 -3.88 -10.93
C ASN A 19 -7.31 -3.06 -9.68
N THR A 20 -6.43 -3.56 -8.80
CA THR A 20 -6.24 -3.01 -7.45
C THR A 20 -4.78 -3.05 -7.01
N GLU A 21 -4.48 -2.44 -5.86
CA GLU A 21 -3.23 -2.59 -5.09
C GLU A 21 -1.98 -2.34 -5.94
N GLY A 22 -2.04 -1.24 -6.71
CA GLY A 22 -0.94 -0.82 -7.58
C GLY A 22 0.10 0.01 -6.86
N ASP A 23 1.28 0.10 -7.50
CA ASP A 23 2.36 0.98 -7.09
C ASP A 23 3.11 1.50 -8.32
N ILE A 24 3.81 2.62 -8.15
CA ILE A 24 4.58 3.29 -9.20
C ILE A 24 6.03 3.45 -8.75
N VAL A 25 6.94 3.30 -9.69
CA VAL A 25 8.33 3.73 -9.51
C VAL A 25 8.79 4.60 -10.68
N VAL A 26 9.55 5.65 -10.37
CA VAL A 26 10.26 6.46 -11.37
C VAL A 26 11.54 5.72 -11.73
N LEU A 27 11.70 5.40 -13.01
CA LEU A 27 12.90 4.78 -13.55
C LEU A 27 14.01 5.83 -13.74
N ARG A 28 15.28 5.39 -13.82
CA ARG A 28 16.43 6.28 -13.97
C ARG A 28 16.38 7.15 -15.23
N ASP A 29 15.69 6.68 -16.27
CA ASP A 29 15.50 7.41 -17.52
C ASP A 29 14.29 8.36 -17.51
N GLY A 30 13.63 8.52 -16.34
CA GLY A 30 12.47 9.38 -16.14
C GLY A 30 11.13 8.77 -16.52
N ARG A 31 11.09 7.55 -17.06
CA ARG A 31 9.84 6.84 -17.29
C ARG A 31 9.22 6.40 -15.97
N LEU A 32 7.89 6.23 -16.01
CA LEU A 32 7.16 5.63 -14.90
C LEU A 32 6.88 4.14 -15.23
N LEU A 33 7.14 3.27 -14.27
CA LEU A 33 6.67 1.89 -14.27
C LEU A 33 5.54 1.79 -13.24
N LEU A 34 4.33 1.51 -13.70
CA LEU A 34 3.16 1.19 -12.90
C LEU A 34 2.92 -0.31 -12.95
N ALA A 35 2.66 -0.94 -11.79
CA ALA A 35 2.19 -2.32 -11.74
C ALA A 35 1.03 -2.45 -10.75
N TRP A 36 0.18 -3.48 -10.92
CA TRP A 36 -1.01 -3.69 -10.10
C TRP A 36 -1.46 -5.16 -10.09
N SER A 37 -2.29 -5.51 -9.08
CA SER A 37 -3.01 -6.78 -9.02
C SER A 37 -4.10 -6.79 -10.10
N ASP A 38 -3.96 -7.64 -11.10
CA ASP A 38 -4.85 -7.80 -12.25
C ASP A 38 -5.61 -9.14 -12.11
N PHE A 39 -6.82 -9.08 -11.55
CA PHE A 39 -7.70 -10.24 -11.40
C PHE A 39 -8.41 -10.50 -12.72
N TYR A 40 -8.37 -11.75 -13.18
CA TYR A 40 -8.88 -12.18 -14.47
C TYR A 40 -9.90 -13.32 -14.33
N ALA A 41 -10.34 -13.89 -15.48
CA ALA A 41 -11.36 -14.95 -15.55
C ALA A 41 -12.75 -14.54 -15.05
N GLY A 42 -13.04 -13.21 -15.02
CA GLY A 42 -14.35 -12.70 -14.61
C GLY A 42 -14.62 -12.75 -13.11
N GLU A 43 -13.61 -13.01 -12.28
CA GLU A 43 -13.76 -13.24 -10.84
C GLU A 43 -13.23 -12.08 -10.00
N MET A 44 -13.86 -11.82 -8.84
CA MET A 44 -13.60 -10.70 -7.95
C MET A 44 -13.01 -11.06 -6.57
N PRO A 45 -13.32 -12.24 -5.97
CA PRO A 45 -12.89 -12.57 -4.61
C PRO A 45 -11.37 -12.58 -4.45
N ASP A 46 -10.90 -12.42 -3.21
CA ASP A 46 -9.45 -12.46 -2.89
C ASP A 46 -8.77 -13.80 -3.22
N ALA A 47 -9.55 -14.87 -3.43
CA ALA A 47 -9.06 -16.18 -3.88
C ALA A 47 -9.10 -16.35 -5.41
N ALA A 48 -9.65 -15.38 -6.14
CA ALA A 48 -9.74 -15.44 -7.60
C ALA A 48 -8.37 -15.38 -8.27
N PRO A 49 -8.22 -15.92 -9.48
CA PRO A 49 -6.96 -15.87 -10.21
C PRO A 49 -6.52 -14.43 -10.46
N ALA A 50 -5.27 -14.11 -10.16
CA ALA A 50 -4.67 -12.81 -10.46
C ALA A 50 -3.19 -12.96 -10.80
N ARG A 51 -2.70 -11.99 -11.56
CA ARG A 51 -1.30 -11.77 -11.90
C ARG A 51 -0.91 -10.33 -11.56
N ILE A 52 0.36 -10.00 -11.64
CA ILE A 52 0.80 -8.61 -11.63
C ILE A 52 0.99 -8.15 -13.06
N SER A 53 0.12 -7.24 -13.49
CA SER A 53 0.23 -6.54 -14.77
C SER A 53 0.96 -5.21 -14.58
N ALA A 54 1.61 -4.73 -15.65
CA ALA A 54 2.34 -3.47 -15.63
C ALA A 54 2.20 -2.69 -16.94
N MET A 55 2.47 -1.39 -16.88
CA MET A 55 2.58 -0.48 -18.01
C MET A 55 3.70 0.53 -17.78
N LEU A 56 4.21 1.08 -18.88
CA LEU A 56 5.20 2.17 -18.86
C LEU A 56 4.57 3.46 -19.37
N SER A 57 4.97 4.60 -18.77
CA SER A 57 4.67 5.93 -19.28
C SER A 57 5.96 6.71 -19.54
N ASN A 58 5.99 7.48 -20.65
CA ASN A 58 7.12 8.31 -21.06
C ASN A 58 6.82 9.83 -20.88
N ASP A 59 5.64 10.18 -20.36
CA ASP A 59 5.14 11.54 -20.32
C ASP A 59 4.53 11.95 -18.96
N GLY A 60 5.09 11.37 -17.88
CA GLY A 60 4.66 11.66 -16.52
C GLY A 60 3.27 11.10 -16.16
N GLY A 61 2.84 10.02 -16.83
CA GLY A 61 1.59 9.33 -16.57
C GLY A 61 0.39 9.85 -17.37
N ARG A 62 0.59 10.74 -18.35
CA ARG A 62 -0.50 11.25 -19.20
C ARG A 62 -1.00 10.19 -20.17
N THR A 63 -0.06 9.42 -20.72
CA THR A 63 -0.36 8.24 -21.54
C THR A 63 0.44 7.03 -21.05
N TRP A 64 -0.11 5.85 -21.30
CA TRP A 64 0.47 4.59 -20.89
C TRP A 64 0.57 3.65 -22.07
N GLY A 65 1.68 2.93 -22.16
CA GLY A 65 1.94 1.94 -23.18
C GLY A 65 1.09 0.69 -23.06
N GLU A 66 1.40 -0.31 -23.86
CA GLU A 66 0.71 -1.60 -23.80
C GLU A 66 0.91 -2.28 -22.43
N ARG A 67 -0.14 -2.94 -21.95
CA ARG A 67 -0.09 -3.77 -20.76
C ARG A 67 0.73 -5.02 -21.00
N PHE A 68 1.61 -5.34 -20.07
CA PHE A 68 2.37 -6.60 -20.05
C PHE A 68 2.31 -7.24 -18.66
N THR A 69 2.57 -8.54 -18.58
CA THR A 69 2.66 -9.25 -17.30
C THR A 69 4.05 -9.07 -16.72
N LEU A 70 4.13 -8.48 -15.50
CA LEU A 70 5.36 -8.35 -14.75
C LEU A 70 5.66 -9.60 -13.92
N GLN A 71 4.59 -10.21 -13.36
CA GLN A 71 4.66 -11.45 -12.58
C GLN A 71 3.44 -12.31 -12.89
N GLU A 72 3.70 -13.49 -13.45
CA GLU A 72 2.67 -14.52 -13.64
C GLU A 72 2.20 -15.07 -12.28
N ASN A 73 1.00 -15.64 -12.26
CA ASN A 73 0.52 -16.33 -11.08
C ASN A 73 1.38 -17.57 -10.79
N ILE A 74 2.09 -17.51 -9.67
CA ILE A 74 2.90 -18.63 -9.13
C ILE A 74 2.32 -19.18 -7.81
N GLY A 75 1.20 -18.63 -7.35
CA GLY A 75 0.47 -19.10 -6.17
C GLY A 75 -0.54 -20.19 -6.50
N GLY A 76 -0.95 -20.93 -5.49
CA GLY A 76 -2.05 -21.89 -5.63
C GLY A 76 -3.39 -21.23 -5.96
N GLN A 77 -3.57 -19.96 -5.57
CA GLN A 77 -4.72 -19.13 -5.91
C GLN A 77 -4.30 -17.96 -6.81
N ASN A 78 -3.42 -17.06 -6.33
CA ASN A 78 -3.01 -15.88 -7.10
C ASN A 78 -1.68 -15.27 -6.61
N VAL A 79 -1.31 -14.15 -7.27
CA VAL A 79 -0.35 -13.16 -6.78
C VAL A 79 -1.01 -11.78 -6.76
N MET A 80 -0.71 -10.96 -5.72
CA MET A 80 -1.32 -9.64 -5.55
C MET A 80 -0.40 -8.66 -4.79
N SER A 81 -0.85 -7.43 -4.60
CA SER A 81 -0.23 -6.36 -3.82
C SER A 81 1.19 -6.00 -4.25
N VAL A 82 1.34 -4.86 -4.87
CA VAL A 82 2.63 -4.41 -5.43
C VAL A 82 3.29 -3.40 -4.50
N SER A 83 4.58 -3.58 -4.20
CA SER A 83 5.41 -2.51 -3.67
C SER A 83 6.71 -2.43 -4.45
N PHE A 84 7.06 -1.26 -4.94
CA PHE A 84 8.37 -0.97 -5.49
C PHE A 84 9.23 -0.25 -4.48
N LEU A 85 10.52 -0.53 -4.46
CA LEU A 85 11.47 0.17 -3.63
C LEU A 85 12.79 0.35 -4.38
N ARG A 86 13.18 1.62 -4.61
CA ARG A 86 14.52 1.96 -5.07
C ARG A 86 15.46 1.98 -3.87
N LEU A 87 16.44 1.10 -3.84
CA LEU A 87 17.45 1.06 -2.79
C LEU A 87 18.43 2.24 -2.88
N HIS A 88 19.08 2.56 -1.77
CA HIS A 88 20.18 3.54 -1.74
C HIS A 88 21.34 3.10 -2.65
N SER A 89 21.56 1.81 -2.85
CA SER A 89 22.52 1.25 -3.83
C SER A 89 22.13 1.51 -5.28
N GLY A 90 20.86 1.84 -5.51
CA GLY A 90 20.28 2.09 -6.82
C GLY A 90 19.56 0.90 -7.46
N ASP A 91 19.65 -0.31 -6.90
CA ASP A 91 18.86 -1.44 -7.36
C ASP A 91 17.37 -1.20 -7.10
N LEU A 92 16.53 -1.81 -7.91
CA LEU A 92 15.08 -1.76 -7.76
C LEU A 92 14.57 -3.09 -7.20
N LEU A 93 13.81 -3.02 -6.12
CA LEU A 93 13.10 -4.16 -5.56
C LEU A 93 11.62 -4.09 -5.95
N PHE A 94 11.06 -5.25 -6.23
CA PHE A 94 9.65 -5.47 -6.50
C PHE A 94 9.11 -6.53 -5.54
N PHE A 95 8.17 -6.14 -4.70
CA PHE A 95 7.50 -7.01 -3.73
C PHE A 95 6.09 -7.32 -4.19
N PHE A 96 5.65 -8.54 -3.92
CA PHE A 96 4.29 -9.00 -4.18
C PHE A 96 3.92 -10.11 -3.19
N LEU A 97 2.63 -10.38 -3.06
CA LEU A 97 2.12 -11.50 -2.28
C LEU A 97 1.87 -12.70 -3.18
N GLN A 98 2.24 -13.89 -2.70
CA GLN A 98 1.86 -15.18 -3.26
C GLN A 98 0.81 -15.81 -2.36
N LYS A 99 -0.41 -15.97 -2.87
CA LYS A 99 -1.51 -16.63 -2.17
C LYS A 99 -1.62 -18.08 -2.63
N ASN A 100 -1.32 -19.01 -1.72
CA ASN A 100 -1.43 -20.45 -1.98
C ASN A 100 -2.77 -21.02 -1.51
N SER A 101 -3.32 -20.48 -0.42
CA SER A 101 -4.61 -20.86 0.17
C SER A 101 -5.13 -19.77 1.11
N ASP A 102 -6.27 -20.02 1.75
CA ASP A 102 -6.82 -19.12 2.78
C ASP A 102 -6.07 -19.16 4.11
N ALA A 103 -5.07 -20.03 4.24
CA ALA A 103 -4.18 -20.13 5.40
C ALA A 103 -2.71 -19.84 5.06
N ASP A 104 -2.39 -19.63 3.78
CA ASP A 104 -1.02 -19.44 3.30
C ASP A 104 -0.94 -18.26 2.30
N LEU A 105 -0.43 -17.14 2.77
CA LEU A 105 -0.15 -15.93 2.02
C LEU A 105 1.24 -15.42 2.42
N GLN A 106 2.17 -15.37 1.47
CA GLN A 106 3.57 -15.03 1.69
C GLN A 106 3.99 -13.80 0.92
N ALA A 107 4.86 -12.97 1.52
CA ALA A 107 5.49 -11.87 0.81
C ALA A 107 6.77 -12.36 0.13
N LEU A 108 6.89 -12.07 -1.16
CA LEU A 108 8.05 -12.36 -1.99
C LEU A 108 8.63 -11.07 -2.57
N MET A 109 9.90 -11.11 -2.91
CA MET A 109 10.65 -10.01 -3.50
C MET A 109 11.47 -10.49 -4.70
N ARG A 110 11.53 -9.66 -5.74
CA ARG A 110 12.48 -9.79 -6.87
C ARG A 110 13.35 -8.53 -6.93
N ARG A 111 14.58 -8.68 -7.40
CA ARG A 111 15.56 -7.61 -7.57
C ARG A 111 15.86 -7.36 -9.03
N SER A 112 16.02 -6.10 -9.40
CA SER A 112 16.53 -5.65 -10.69
C SER A 112 17.73 -4.72 -10.52
N GLY A 113 18.85 -5.04 -11.14
CA GLY A 113 20.03 -4.17 -11.24
C GLY A 113 20.03 -3.29 -12.50
N ASP A 114 19.10 -3.53 -13.42
CA ASP A 114 19.01 -2.89 -14.74
C ASP A 114 17.74 -2.06 -14.94
N ASP A 115 17.20 -1.58 -13.81
CA ASP A 115 16.07 -0.64 -13.77
C ASP A 115 14.76 -1.24 -14.28
N GLY A 116 14.47 -2.49 -13.89
CA GLY A 116 13.24 -3.20 -14.17
C GLY A 116 13.16 -3.91 -15.52
N ARG A 117 14.28 -3.96 -16.26
CA ARG A 117 14.34 -4.71 -17.54
C ARG A 117 14.40 -6.22 -17.32
N THR A 118 15.19 -6.63 -16.33
CA THR A 118 15.26 -8.02 -15.89
C THR A 118 15.10 -8.12 -14.37
N TRP A 119 14.61 -9.25 -13.91
CA TRP A 119 14.32 -9.52 -12.49
C TRP A 119 14.92 -10.84 -12.05
N SER A 120 15.45 -10.88 -10.84
CA SER A 120 15.92 -12.12 -10.21
C SER A 120 14.79 -13.12 -10.01
N GLU A 121 15.12 -14.37 -9.64
CA GLU A 121 14.14 -15.29 -9.07
C GLU A 121 13.53 -14.69 -7.78
N PRO A 122 12.27 -15.03 -7.44
CA PRO A 122 11.63 -14.56 -6.22
C PRO A 122 12.34 -15.08 -4.95
N VAL A 123 12.51 -14.19 -3.98
CA VAL A 123 13.01 -14.51 -2.63
C VAL A 123 11.87 -14.31 -1.64
N MET A 124 11.64 -15.30 -0.77
CA MET A 124 10.63 -15.21 0.28
C MET A 124 11.09 -14.25 1.38
N CYS A 125 10.25 -13.29 1.74
CA CYS A 125 10.51 -12.30 2.79
C CYS A 125 9.92 -12.71 4.14
N THR A 126 8.93 -13.61 4.15
CA THR A 126 8.26 -14.15 5.35
C THR A 126 8.76 -15.58 5.65
N ASP A 127 8.36 -16.16 6.77
CA ASP A 127 8.91 -17.45 7.24
C ASP A 127 8.29 -18.70 6.60
N GLY A 128 7.45 -18.53 5.59
CA GLY A 128 6.86 -19.65 4.84
C GLY A 128 5.70 -20.36 5.54
N ALA A 129 5.24 -19.86 6.68
CA ALA A 129 4.15 -20.49 7.43
C ALA A 129 3.14 -19.46 7.97
N GLY A 130 1.96 -19.35 7.35
CA GLY A 130 0.86 -18.50 7.78
C GLY A 130 0.37 -17.52 6.73
N TYR A 131 -0.60 -16.72 7.14
CA TYR A 131 -1.27 -15.76 6.27
C TYR A 131 -0.80 -14.34 6.60
N TYR A 132 0.15 -13.82 5.82
CA TYR A 132 0.78 -12.50 6.02
C TYR A 132 0.26 -11.49 4.99
N VAL A 133 -0.54 -10.54 5.43
CA VAL A 133 -1.04 -9.44 4.58
C VAL A 133 -0.03 -8.31 4.60
N VAL A 134 0.45 -7.94 3.43
CA VAL A 134 1.24 -6.74 3.15
C VAL A 134 0.52 -5.96 2.06
N ASN A 135 0.08 -4.75 2.36
CA ASN A 135 -0.55 -3.92 1.35
C ASN A 135 0.46 -3.41 0.30
N ASN A 136 -0.07 -2.88 -0.79
CA ASN A 136 0.72 -2.19 -1.79
C ASN A 136 1.46 -0.96 -1.22
N ALA A 137 2.60 -0.63 -1.79
CA ALA A 137 3.43 0.54 -1.45
C ALA A 137 3.77 0.62 0.06
N ARG A 138 4.28 -0.47 0.67
CA ARG A 138 4.49 -0.56 2.13
C ARG A 138 5.95 -0.72 2.56
N VAL A 139 6.80 -1.24 1.70
CA VAL A 139 8.19 -1.53 2.09
C VAL A 139 9.00 -0.24 2.05
N VAL A 140 9.76 0.02 3.10
CA VAL A 140 10.61 1.20 3.21
C VAL A 140 12.06 0.81 3.47
N GLN A 141 13.01 1.66 3.02
CA GLN A 141 14.39 1.60 3.44
C GLN A 141 14.66 2.77 4.39
N LEU A 142 15.14 2.45 5.59
CA LEU A 142 15.53 3.43 6.60
C LEU A 142 16.83 4.14 6.21
N ALA A 143 17.12 5.28 6.82
CA ALA A 143 18.39 6.00 6.65
C ALA A 143 19.62 5.13 6.96
N SER A 144 19.49 4.15 7.87
CA SER A 144 20.53 3.17 8.18
C SER A 144 20.80 2.16 7.05
N GLY A 145 19.93 2.08 6.05
CA GLY A 145 19.95 1.06 4.99
C GLY A 145 19.08 -0.16 5.26
N ARG A 146 18.58 -0.34 6.50
CA ARG A 146 17.67 -1.45 6.85
C ARG A 146 16.37 -1.34 6.06
N LEU A 147 15.89 -2.47 5.54
CA LEU A 147 14.55 -2.59 4.98
C LEU A 147 13.56 -2.99 6.07
N VAL A 148 12.38 -2.37 6.04
CA VAL A 148 11.24 -2.69 6.91
C VAL A 148 10.03 -3.02 6.03
N LEU A 149 9.53 -4.24 6.14
CA LEU A 149 8.33 -4.73 5.49
C LEU A 149 7.27 -4.92 6.59
N PRO A 150 6.33 -3.97 6.75
CA PRO A 150 5.25 -4.09 7.73
C PRO A 150 4.21 -5.09 7.22
N ALA A 151 3.79 -6.01 8.08
CA ALA A 151 2.85 -7.05 7.75
C ALA A 151 1.86 -7.30 8.89
N SER A 152 0.65 -7.74 8.56
CA SER A 152 -0.25 -8.31 9.54
C SER A 152 -0.42 -9.81 9.31
N ARG A 153 -0.20 -10.60 10.38
CA ARG A 153 -0.48 -12.04 10.36
C ARG A 153 -1.92 -12.26 10.79
N HIS A 154 -2.67 -12.98 9.99
CA HIS A 154 -4.03 -13.41 10.29
C HIS A 154 -4.02 -14.89 10.72
N ALA A 155 -4.80 -15.24 11.74
CA ALA A 155 -4.99 -16.63 12.12
C ALA A 155 -5.84 -17.38 11.09
N ASP A 156 -6.87 -16.68 10.61
CA ASP A 156 -7.66 -17.02 9.42
C ASP A 156 -8.18 -15.73 8.78
N ILE A 157 -8.57 -15.80 7.50
CA ILE A 157 -9.08 -14.63 6.76
C ILE A 157 -10.50 -14.21 7.17
N HIS A 158 -11.23 -15.08 7.86
CA HIS A 158 -12.62 -14.85 8.28
C HIS A 158 -12.70 -14.24 9.69
N GLY A 159 -11.60 -14.25 10.46
CA GLY A 159 -11.49 -13.58 11.76
C GLY A 159 -12.09 -14.33 12.93
N GLU A 160 -12.40 -15.63 12.78
CA GLU A 160 -12.96 -16.44 13.85
C GLU A 160 -11.89 -16.95 14.85
N GLY A 161 -10.61 -16.98 14.43
CA GLY A 161 -9.48 -17.50 15.22
C GLY A 161 -8.71 -16.44 16.03
N GLY A 162 -9.25 -15.24 16.21
CA GLY A 162 -8.58 -14.11 16.84
C GLY A 162 -8.12 -13.06 15.82
N GLY A 163 -8.07 -11.79 16.23
CA GLY A 163 -7.75 -10.66 15.36
C GLY A 163 -6.35 -10.73 14.75
N ALA A 164 -6.15 -9.98 13.67
CA ALA A 164 -4.86 -9.82 13.02
C ALA A 164 -3.81 -9.24 13.97
N VAL A 165 -2.56 -9.62 13.77
CA VAL A 165 -1.40 -9.20 14.57
C VAL A 165 -0.41 -8.48 13.67
N SER A 166 -0.20 -7.18 13.90
CA SER A 166 0.80 -6.40 13.17
C SER A 166 2.21 -6.66 13.68
N GLN A 167 3.16 -6.76 12.76
CA GLN A 167 4.58 -6.99 12.98
C GLN A 167 5.39 -6.43 11.80
N ALA A 168 6.72 -6.52 11.86
CA ALA A 168 7.57 -6.17 10.74
C ALA A 168 8.53 -7.32 10.40
N TRP A 169 8.93 -7.38 9.12
CA TRP A 169 10.04 -8.18 8.64
C TRP A 169 11.17 -7.23 8.28
N LEU A 170 12.38 -7.55 8.72
CA LEU A 170 13.56 -6.69 8.68
C LEU A 170 14.66 -7.37 7.87
N SER A 171 15.32 -6.58 7.02
CA SER A 171 16.52 -7.02 6.30
C SER A 171 17.64 -6.00 6.46
N ASP A 172 18.82 -6.46 6.83
CA ASP A 172 20.04 -5.65 6.98
C ASP A 172 21.03 -5.82 5.81
N ASP A 173 20.62 -6.59 4.78
CA ASP A 173 21.45 -6.99 3.63
C ASP A 173 20.73 -6.74 2.30
N GLU A 174 19.93 -5.66 2.26
CA GLU A 174 19.15 -5.25 1.07
C GLU A 174 18.18 -6.32 0.56
N GLY A 175 17.54 -7.08 1.45
CA GLY A 175 16.50 -8.05 1.11
C GLY A 175 17.01 -9.45 0.81
N ARG A 176 18.29 -9.76 0.98
CA ARG A 176 18.82 -11.12 0.78
C ARG A 176 18.37 -12.08 1.88
N THR A 177 18.32 -11.60 3.11
CA THR A 177 17.78 -12.34 4.26
C THR A 177 16.80 -11.48 5.05
N TRP A 178 15.82 -12.14 5.69
CA TRP A 178 14.76 -11.48 6.44
C TRP A 178 14.59 -12.12 7.82
N ARG A 179 14.31 -11.30 8.82
CA ARG A 179 13.95 -11.74 10.18
C ARG A 179 12.73 -10.99 10.66
N ARG A 180 11.90 -11.64 11.44
CA ARG A 180 10.73 -11.04 12.04
C ARG A 180 11.12 -10.12 13.20
N SER A 181 10.34 -9.05 13.46
CA SER A 181 10.41 -8.24 14.67
C SER A 181 10.21 -9.11 15.92
N GLU A 182 10.86 -8.73 17.00
CA GLU A 182 10.81 -9.48 18.28
C GLU A 182 9.47 -9.32 19.00
N SER A 183 8.81 -8.17 18.80
CA SER A 183 7.47 -7.91 19.31
C SER A 183 6.43 -7.79 18.20
N SER A 184 5.17 -7.90 18.58
CA SER A 184 4.02 -7.77 17.70
C SER A 184 2.89 -7.00 18.40
N ILE A 185 2.02 -6.38 17.62
CA ILE A 185 0.94 -5.53 18.09
C ILE A 185 -0.38 -6.27 17.95
N ARG A 186 -1.16 -6.31 19.03
CA ARG A 186 -2.49 -6.90 19.09
C ARG A 186 -3.50 -5.84 19.47
N LEU A 187 -4.68 -5.89 18.85
CA LEU A 187 -5.80 -5.00 19.13
C LEU A 187 -7.10 -5.82 19.18
N PRO A 188 -8.16 -5.29 19.81
CA PRO A 188 -9.46 -5.95 19.86
C PRO A 188 -10.10 -6.16 18.48
N LEU A 189 -11.18 -6.94 18.45
CA LEU A 189 -12.03 -7.24 17.29
C LEU A 189 -11.21 -7.90 16.17
N ARG A 190 -11.24 -7.34 14.95
CA ARG A 190 -10.45 -7.84 13.81
C ARG A 190 -8.93 -7.65 13.99
N GLY A 191 -8.50 -7.03 15.10
CA GLY A 191 -7.10 -6.88 15.47
C GLY A 191 -6.38 -5.71 14.78
N ALA A 192 -5.06 -5.82 14.77
CA ALA A 192 -4.13 -4.87 14.16
C ALA A 192 -3.84 -5.30 12.72
N MET A 193 -4.46 -4.61 11.75
CA MET A 193 -4.44 -5.01 10.34
C MET A 193 -3.56 -4.07 9.50
N GLU A 194 -3.01 -4.60 8.42
CA GLU A 194 -2.45 -3.87 7.27
C GLU A 194 -1.62 -2.63 7.66
N PRO A 195 -0.53 -2.80 8.43
CA PRO A 195 0.27 -1.69 8.90
C PRO A 195 0.99 -0.96 7.76
N GLY A 196 1.26 0.34 7.98
CA GLY A 196 2.17 1.15 7.16
C GLY A 196 3.20 1.82 8.07
N VAL A 197 4.41 2.07 7.59
CA VAL A 197 5.49 2.64 8.40
C VAL A 197 6.14 3.83 7.75
N VAL A 198 6.67 4.75 8.58
CA VAL A 198 7.51 5.87 8.16
C VAL A 198 8.58 6.13 9.20
N GLU A 199 9.81 6.41 8.76
CA GLU A 199 10.90 6.85 9.64
C GLU A 199 10.69 8.32 10.03
N LEU A 200 10.75 8.61 11.34
CA LEU A 200 10.65 9.95 11.89
C LEU A 200 12.03 10.64 11.91
N ARG A 201 12.04 11.97 12.02
CA ARG A 201 13.29 12.76 12.05
C ARG A 201 14.21 12.43 13.21
N ASP A 202 13.66 11.90 14.32
CA ASP A 202 14.43 11.47 15.49
C ASP A 202 14.94 10.01 15.38
N GLY A 203 14.74 9.36 14.23
CA GLY A 203 15.17 7.99 13.95
C GLY A 203 14.22 6.90 14.46
N ARG A 204 13.15 7.25 15.18
CA ARG A 204 12.07 6.28 15.47
C ARG A 204 11.30 5.95 14.21
N ILE A 205 10.60 4.83 14.24
CA ILE A 205 9.64 4.47 13.20
C ILE A 205 8.23 4.63 13.77
N LEU A 206 7.37 5.34 13.07
CA LEU A 206 5.93 5.38 13.30
C LEU A 206 5.26 4.29 12.43
N MET A 207 4.51 3.41 13.07
CA MET A 207 3.60 2.47 12.41
C MET A 207 2.16 2.96 12.56
N ILE A 208 1.44 3.12 11.45
CA ILE A 208 -0.01 3.29 11.44
C ILE A 208 -0.69 1.94 11.21
N ILE A 209 -1.87 1.75 11.81
CA ILE A 209 -2.53 0.44 11.86
C ILE A 209 -4.01 0.61 11.53
N ARG A 210 -4.49 -0.15 10.55
CA ARG A 210 -5.91 -0.30 10.23
C ARG A 210 -6.60 -1.09 11.34
N THR A 211 -7.75 -0.59 11.82
CA THR A 211 -8.52 -1.22 12.90
C THR A 211 -10.02 -1.22 12.60
N GLN A 212 -10.78 -1.95 13.41
CA GLN A 212 -12.25 -1.87 13.48
C GLN A 212 -12.72 -1.00 14.67
N LEU A 213 -11.84 -0.16 15.21
CA LEU A 213 -12.07 0.63 16.43
C LEU A 213 -12.48 2.09 16.13
N GLY A 214 -12.90 2.40 14.89
CA GLY A 214 -13.38 3.72 14.48
C GLY A 214 -12.31 4.75 14.20
N GLN A 215 -11.03 4.38 14.30
CA GLN A 215 -9.91 5.25 14.04
C GLN A 215 -8.65 4.48 13.68
N ILE A 216 -7.68 5.18 13.10
CA ILE A 216 -6.34 4.68 12.90
C ILE A 216 -5.64 4.59 14.25
N TYR A 217 -4.93 3.49 14.49
CA TYR A 217 -4.04 3.32 15.65
C TYR A 217 -2.60 3.51 15.20
N ARG A 218 -1.71 3.79 16.16
CA ARG A 218 -0.27 3.94 15.91
C ARG A 218 0.56 3.23 16.97
N SER A 219 1.78 2.87 16.60
CA SER A 219 2.81 2.34 17.48
C SER A 219 4.16 2.88 17.04
N PHE A 220 5.14 2.85 17.92
CA PHE A 220 6.49 3.36 17.66
C PHE A 220 7.54 2.29 17.89
N SER A 221 8.62 2.37 17.12
CA SER A 221 9.85 1.61 17.34
C SER A 221 11.02 2.57 17.51
N ALA A 222 11.83 2.36 18.55
CA ALA A 222 13.05 3.11 18.81
C ALA A 222 14.33 2.36 18.41
N ASP A 223 14.19 1.14 17.89
CA ASP A 223 15.27 0.20 17.56
C ASP A 223 15.18 -0.30 16.10
N GLN A 224 14.73 0.60 15.22
CA GLN A 224 14.62 0.35 13.77
C GLN A 224 13.73 -0.86 13.43
N GLY A 225 12.58 -0.97 14.11
CA GLY A 225 11.54 -1.97 13.83
C GLY A 225 11.73 -3.33 14.55
N ALA A 226 12.76 -3.49 15.39
CA ALA A 226 12.96 -4.74 16.11
C ALA A 226 11.87 -4.94 17.19
N THR A 227 11.54 -3.89 17.94
CA THR A 227 10.43 -3.90 18.90
C THR A 227 9.47 -2.72 18.68
N TRP A 228 8.24 -2.88 19.16
CA TRP A 228 7.15 -1.91 18.98
C TRP A 228 6.48 -1.63 20.32
N THR A 229 6.11 -0.37 20.56
CA THR A 229 5.30 0.01 21.73
C THR A 229 3.91 -0.60 21.64
N GLU A 230 3.15 -0.59 22.74
CA GLU A 230 1.71 -0.80 22.68
C GLU A 230 1.06 0.21 21.73
N ALA A 231 0.06 -0.25 20.98
CA ALA A 231 -0.63 0.62 20.04
C ALA A 231 -1.61 1.54 20.78
N GLU A 232 -1.65 2.79 20.36
CA GLU A 232 -2.54 3.82 20.89
C GLU A 232 -3.39 4.44 19.77
N PRO A 233 -4.57 5.02 20.13
CA PRO A 233 -5.39 5.77 19.19
C PRO A 233 -4.63 6.97 18.61
N MET A 234 -4.72 7.15 17.28
CA MET A 234 -4.07 8.28 16.59
C MET A 234 -4.93 9.56 16.58
N GLY A 235 -6.22 9.46 16.99
CA GLY A 235 -7.16 10.58 16.91
C GLY A 235 -7.65 10.89 15.48
N VAL A 236 -7.39 10.00 14.53
CA VAL A 236 -7.83 10.10 13.13
C VAL A 236 -8.95 9.09 12.90
N ARG A 237 -10.17 9.61 12.76
CA ARG A 237 -11.38 8.81 12.48
C ARG A 237 -11.23 8.08 11.15
N ALA A 238 -11.56 6.79 11.11
CA ALA A 238 -11.49 5.96 9.92
C ALA A 238 -12.40 4.74 9.99
N PRO A 239 -12.97 4.27 8.86
CA PRO A 239 -13.64 2.98 8.77
C PRO A 239 -12.60 1.84 8.73
N VAL A 240 -13.06 0.62 8.58
CA VAL A 240 -12.17 -0.54 8.33
C VAL A 240 -11.64 -0.47 6.89
N ALA A 241 -10.72 0.46 6.67
CA ALA A 241 -10.08 0.71 5.37
C ALA A 241 -8.57 0.96 5.56
N PRO A 242 -7.74 0.60 4.57
CA PRO A 242 -6.31 0.86 4.64
C PRO A 242 -6.03 2.36 4.54
N SER A 243 -4.96 2.80 5.19
CA SER A 243 -4.41 4.14 5.10
C SER A 243 -2.95 4.09 4.67
N THR A 244 -2.44 5.17 4.10
CA THR A 244 -1.06 5.27 3.63
C THR A 244 -0.38 6.47 4.27
N ILE A 245 0.83 6.25 4.79
CA ILE A 245 1.67 7.31 5.36
C ILE A 245 3.03 7.33 4.65
N THR A 246 3.52 8.53 4.38
CA THR A 246 4.84 8.73 3.80
C THR A 246 5.38 10.11 4.17
N ARG A 247 6.67 10.36 3.91
CA ARG A 247 7.29 11.67 4.07
C ARG A 247 7.43 12.34 2.71
N ILE A 248 7.01 13.60 2.61
CA ILE A 248 7.21 14.43 1.41
C ILE A 248 8.69 14.83 1.37
N PRO A 249 9.45 14.44 0.34
CA PRO A 249 10.90 14.69 0.31
C PRO A 249 11.28 16.18 0.32
N SER A 250 10.51 17.02 -0.38
CA SER A 250 10.82 18.44 -0.56
C SER A 250 10.55 19.31 0.67
N THR A 251 9.60 18.92 1.53
CA THR A 251 9.21 19.71 2.71
C THR A 251 9.58 19.03 4.02
N GLY A 252 9.70 17.71 3.99
CA GLY A 252 9.93 16.88 5.17
C GLY A 252 8.69 16.67 6.03
N ASP A 253 7.50 17.15 5.64
CA ASP A 253 6.24 16.89 6.34
C ASP A 253 5.75 15.47 6.05
N LEU A 254 4.98 14.91 6.97
CA LEU A 254 4.30 13.64 6.73
C LEU A 254 3.00 13.86 5.96
N LEU A 255 2.74 12.99 5.01
CA LEU A 255 1.49 12.89 4.25
C LEU A 255 0.76 11.62 4.69
N LEU A 256 -0.49 11.76 5.14
CA LEU A 256 -1.42 10.67 5.43
C LEU A 256 -2.56 10.70 4.43
N ILE A 257 -2.90 9.56 3.83
CA ILE A 257 -4.07 9.39 2.95
C ILE A 257 -4.95 8.27 3.51
N TRP A 258 -6.24 8.57 3.74
CA TRP A 258 -7.19 7.63 4.33
C TRP A 258 -8.64 7.97 3.95
N ASN A 259 -9.59 7.14 4.38
CA ASN A 259 -11.02 7.46 4.30
C ASN A 259 -11.47 8.13 5.61
N ASP A 260 -11.86 9.42 5.57
CA ASP A 260 -12.34 10.16 6.74
C ASP A 260 -13.84 9.93 6.96
N ASN A 261 -14.18 8.71 7.31
CA ASN A 261 -15.54 8.27 7.57
C ASN A 261 -15.55 7.29 8.74
N TRP A 262 -16.58 7.34 9.56
CA TRP A 262 -16.85 6.34 10.58
C TRP A 262 -18.34 6.31 10.85
N ASP A 263 -18.95 5.16 10.69
CA ASP A 263 -20.34 4.89 11.02
C ASP A 263 -20.41 3.54 11.77
N PRO A 264 -20.66 3.54 13.09
CA PRO A 264 -20.71 2.31 13.87
C PRO A 264 -21.87 1.39 13.50
N GLU A 265 -22.93 1.90 12.84
CA GLU A 265 -24.07 1.11 12.36
C GLU A 265 -23.78 0.42 11.02
N HIS A 266 -22.75 0.86 10.29
CA HIS A 266 -22.37 0.27 9.01
C HIS A 266 -21.43 -0.93 9.20
N ALA A 267 -21.69 -2.04 8.54
CA ALA A 267 -20.76 -3.17 8.47
C ALA A 267 -19.39 -2.71 7.91
N GLY A 268 -18.32 -2.87 8.67
CA GLY A 268 -17.01 -2.31 8.31
C GLY A 268 -16.78 -0.86 8.79
N GLY A 269 -17.71 -0.29 9.58
CA GLY A 269 -17.52 1.01 10.24
C GLY A 269 -17.59 2.20 9.29
N GLY A 270 -18.29 2.10 8.17
CA GLY A 270 -18.47 3.15 7.18
C GLY A 270 -18.04 2.76 5.78
N ILE A 271 -18.41 3.58 4.81
CA ILE A 271 -18.02 3.40 3.40
C ILE A 271 -16.64 4.01 3.13
N ARG A 272 -15.99 3.61 2.04
CA ARG A 272 -14.64 4.07 1.67
C ARG A 272 -14.67 5.36 0.84
N THR A 273 -15.44 6.34 1.32
CA THR A 273 -15.52 7.72 0.80
C THR A 273 -15.89 8.65 1.98
N PRO A 274 -15.39 9.91 2.04
CA PRO A 274 -14.38 10.48 1.15
C PRO A 274 -12.99 9.87 1.32
N LEU A 275 -12.17 9.92 0.27
CA LEU A 275 -10.72 9.73 0.34
C LEU A 275 -10.09 11.10 0.59
N VAL A 276 -9.34 11.23 1.68
CA VAL A 276 -8.74 12.51 2.08
C VAL A 276 -7.23 12.37 2.26
N ALA A 277 -6.54 13.50 2.14
CA ALA A 277 -5.13 13.66 2.45
C ALA A 277 -4.96 14.67 3.59
N ALA A 278 -3.98 14.46 4.47
CA ALA A 278 -3.59 15.42 5.47
C ALA A 278 -2.09 15.50 5.64
N LEU A 279 -1.62 16.68 6.06
CA LEU A 279 -0.21 16.96 6.33
C LEU A 279 0.02 17.07 7.85
N SER A 280 1.19 16.60 8.28
CA SER A 280 1.72 16.79 9.62
C SER A 280 3.14 17.35 9.54
N ALA A 281 3.35 18.52 10.14
CA ALA A 281 4.66 19.14 10.28
C ALA A 281 5.34 18.76 11.62
N ASP A 282 4.66 18.03 12.49
CA ASP A 282 5.04 17.68 13.86
C ASP A 282 5.19 16.16 14.08
N GLU A 283 5.68 15.46 13.04
CA GLU A 283 6.01 14.03 13.09
C GLU A 283 4.81 13.13 13.44
N GLY A 284 3.62 13.50 12.97
CA GLY A 284 2.39 12.72 13.15
C GLY A 284 1.66 13.00 14.48
N ALA A 285 2.05 14.02 15.23
CA ALA A 285 1.36 14.41 16.46
C ALA A 285 0.01 15.07 16.15
N SER A 286 -0.09 15.85 15.06
CA SER A 286 -1.35 16.45 14.61
C SER A 286 -1.48 16.45 13.08
N TRP A 287 -2.73 16.57 12.60
CA TRP A 287 -3.11 16.53 11.18
C TRP A 287 -4.07 17.68 10.83
N PRO A 288 -3.63 18.94 10.93
CA PRO A 288 -4.52 20.10 10.82
C PRO A 288 -4.94 20.44 9.38
N ARG A 289 -4.09 20.11 8.39
CA ARG A 289 -4.34 20.45 6.99
C ARG A 289 -4.91 19.24 6.26
N ARG A 290 -6.22 19.26 6.01
CA ARG A 290 -6.93 18.16 5.33
C ARG A 290 -7.45 18.65 3.98
N ARG A 291 -7.34 17.80 2.96
CA ARG A 291 -7.90 18.04 1.64
C ARG A 291 -8.60 16.80 1.12
N VAL A 292 -9.70 17.00 0.43
CA VAL A 292 -10.47 15.92 -0.19
C VAL A 292 -9.84 15.58 -1.54
N LEU A 293 -9.46 14.33 -1.70
CA LEU A 293 -9.01 13.76 -2.97
C LEU A 293 -10.19 13.29 -3.80
N GLU A 294 -11.12 12.55 -3.18
CA GLU A 294 -12.33 11.99 -3.80
C GLU A 294 -13.48 12.01 -2.80
N ASP A 295 -14.69 12.35 -3.26
CA ASP A 295 -15.90 12.48 -2.41
C ASP A 295 -17.19 11.95 -3.04
N ALA A 296 -17.10 11.24 -4.17
CA ALA A 296 -18.27 10.67 -4.82
C ALA A 296 -19.01 9.70 -3.87
N PRO A 297 -20.27 9.98 -3.50
CA PRO A 297 -20.96 9.26 -2.43
C PRO A 297 -21.39 7.83 -2.83
N ASP A 298 -21.48 7.55 -4.13
CA ASP A 298 -21.84 6.26 -4.71
C ASP A 298 -20.62 5.38 -5.03
N ARG A 299 -19.40 5.87 -4.72
CA ARG A 299 -18.15 5.18 -5.01
C ARG A 299 -17.34 4.94 -3.76
N GLY A 300 -16.38 4.01 -3.86
CA GLY A 300 -15.38 3.77 -2.83
C GLY A 300 -13.98 3.94 -3.41
N PHE A 301 -13.03 4.29 -2.54
CA PHE A 301 -11.63 4.54 -2.91
C PHE A 301 -10.73 3.98 -1.83
N ALA A 302 -9.70 3.20 -2.17
CA ALA A 302 -8.73 2.72 -1.19
C ALA A 302 -7.44 2.18 -1.83
N TYR A 303 -6.53 1.71 -0.97
CA TYR A 303 -5.25 1.12 -1.34
C TYR A 303 -4.36 2.09 -2.13
N THR A 304 -4.25 3.32 -1.59
CA THR A 304 -3.47 4.38 -2.22
C THR A 304 -1.98 4.10 -2.12
N SER A 305 -1.28 4.14 -3.26
CA SER A 305 0.18 4.30 -3.31
C SER A 305 0.55 5.77 -3.47
N VAL A 306 1.75 6.13 -3.03
CA VAL A 306 2.29 7.49 -3.13
C VAL A 306 3.73 7.42 -3.62
N THR A 307 3.99 8.02 -4.77
CA THR A 307 5.34 8.14 -5.35
C THR A 307 5.62 9.61 -5.66
N PHE A 308 6.84 10.05 -5.40
CA PHE A 308 7.27 11.42 -5.69
C PHE A 308 8.14 11.45 -6.95
N ASP A 309 7.84 12.41 -7.83
CA ASP A 309 8.63 12.73 -9.02
C ASP A 309 8.87 14.25 -9.06
N GLY A 310 10.00 14.68 -8.54
CA GLY A 310 10.30 16.11 -8.34
C GLY A 310 9.26 16.78 -7.44
N ASP A 311 8.55 17.76 -7.98
CA ASP A 311 7.46 18.49 -7.31
C ASP A 311 6.08 17.85 -7.50
N ARG A 312 6.02 16.66 -8.11
CA ARG A 312 4.78 15.92 -8.35
C ARG A 312 4.60 14.79 -7.35
N VAL A 313 3.37 14.59 -6.94
CA VAL A 313 2.89 13.42 -6.19
C VAL A 313 2.04 12.56 -7.12
N LEU A 314 2.51 11.36 -7.37
CA LEU A 314 1.85 10.36 -8.20
C LEU A 314 1.12 9.38 -7.29
N LEU A 315 -0.18 9.26 -7.47
CA LEU A 315 -1.05 8.41 -6.67
C LEU A 315 -1.64 7.32 -7.56
N THR A 316 -1.75 6.10 -7.01
CA THR A 316 -2.70 5.11 -7.52
C THR A 316 -3.64 4.68 -6.40
N TYR A 317 -4.87 4.40 -6.74
CA TYR A 317 -5.86 3.80 -5.85
C TYR A 317 -6.96 3.17 -6.67
N TRP A 318 -7.64 2.18 -6.11
CA TRP A 318 -8.79 1.63 -6.79
C TRP A 318 -10.04 2.51 -6.59
N VAL A 319 -10.90 2.47 -7.61
CA VAL A 319 -12.23 3.09 -7.63
C VAL A 319 -13.27 1.98 -7.71
N HIS A 320 -14.12 1.89 -6.71
CA HIS A 320 -15.29 1.02 -6.72
C HIS A 320 -16.39 1.64 -7.56
N GLU A 321 -16.88 0.90 -8.52
CA GLU A 321 -18.03 1.27 -9.35
C GLU A 321 -19.14 0.25 -9.17
N PRO A 322 -20.32 0.65 -8.62
CA PRO A 322 -21.51 -0.20 -8.59
C PRO A 322 -21.97 -0.52 -10.01
N THR A 323 -22.43 -1.74 -10.24
CA THR A 323 -23.02 -2.19 -11.50
C THR A 323 -24.31 -2.98 -11.21
N GLU A 324 -25.16 -3.19 -12.23
CA GLU A 324 -26.37 -4.04 -12.07
C GLU A 324 -26.05 -5.46 -11.63
N ALA A 325 -24.87 -6.00 -12.01
CA ALA A 325 -24.42 -7.35 -11.67
C ALA A 325 -23.54 -7.43 -10.41
N GLY A 326 -23.38 -6.31 -9.65
CA GLY A 326 -22.53 -6.25 -8.47
C GLY A 326 -21.65 -5.00 -8.48
N HIS A 327 -20.33 -5.16 -8.61
CA HIS A 327 -19.41 -4.04 -8.68
C HIS A 327 -18.15 -4.38 -9.49
N ARG A 328 -17.39 -3.33 -9.84
CA ARG A 328 -16.07 -3.43 -10.49
C ARG A 328 -15.07 -2.54 -9.76
N LEU A 329 -13.79 -2.89 -9.86
CA LEU A 329 -12.71 -2.11 -9.28
C LEU A 329 -11.73 -1.70 -10.38
N HIS A 330 -11.71 -0.39 -10.66
CA HIS A 330 -10.79 0.22 -11.62
C HIS A 330 -9.56 0.73 -10.89
N LEU A 331 -8.38 0.68 -11.50
CA LEU A 331 -7.22 1.39 -11.00
C LEU A 331 -7.22 2.82 -11.56
N LYS A 332 -7.18 3.82 -10.66
CA LYS A 332 -7.05 5.23 -10.99
C LYS A 332 -5.62 5.69 -10.74
N PHE A 333 -5.09 6.46 -11.66
CA PHE A 333 -3.87 7.24 -11.53
C PHE A 333 -4.22 8.71 -11.32
N ARG A 334 -3.46 9.40 -10.47
CA ARG A 334 -3.59 10.84 -10.27
C ARG A 334 -2.23 11.47 -10.08
N SER A 335 -1.97 12.60 -10.76
CA SER A 335 -0.77 13.41 -10.62
C SER A 335 -1.16 14.79 -10.09
N LEU A 336 -0.58 15.17 -8.95
CA LEU A 336 -0.84 16.44 -8.26
C LEU A 336 0.49 17.15 -7.99
N ALA A 337 0.49 18.49 -7.98
CA ALA A 337 1.63 19.22 -7.43
C ALA A 337 1.75 18.99 -5.92
N VAL A 338 2.96 18.99 -5.37
CA VAL A 338 3.15 18.97 -3.90
C VAL A 338 2.41 20.15 -3.26
N GLY A 339 2.44 21.34 -3.85
CA GLY A 339 1.71 22.53 -3.39
C GLY A 339 0.20 22.33 -3.27
N TRP A 340 -0.40 21.43 -4.07
CA TRP A 340 -1.81 21.09 -3.94
C TRP A 340 -2.16 20.67 -2.51
N PHE A 341 -1.32 19.88 -1.83
CA PHE A 341 -1.56 19.42 -0.47
C PHE A 341 -1.46 20.56 0.57
N TYR A 342 -0.81 21.67 0.20
CA TYR A 342 -0.67 22.88 1.03
C TYR A 342 -1.76 23.93 0.76
N GLY A 343 -2.57 23.76 -0.30
CA GLY A 343 -3.62 24.69 -0.69
C GLY A 343 -3.17 25.77 -1.68
N GLU A 344 -2.07 25.50 -2.35
CA GLU A 344 -1.47 26.38 -3.37
C GLU A 344 -2.01 26.08 -4.78
#